data_bab65ac1142fa884d5559158cf20c1c5
#
_entry.id   bab65ac1142fa884d5559158cf20c1c5
#
_cell.length_a   1.000
_cell.length_b   1.000
_cell.length_c   1.000
_cell.angle_alpha   90.00
_cell.angle_beta   90.00
_cell.angle_gamma   90.00
#
_symmetry.space_group_name_H-M   'P 1'
#
loop_
_entity.id
_entity.type
_entity.pdbx_description
1 polymer ?
#
loop_
_entity_poly.entity_id
_entity_poly.type
_entity_poly.pdbx_seq_one_letter_code
_entity_poly.pdbx_strand_id
1 'polypeptide(L)'
;NIKKRNDKINELNNYLSLMCSGNFDLDIMDNSEGEMSILKNNLYKIMTLLKTQNEQLNTDKLYLANSLADISHQLKTPLTSMMVMSDLLKDEKDEGKRNEFLSIIETQLDKMKWLITNLLKISKLDAGATEFKHEKFNIAPILEKSLKQFYVTCDVREIEIVNEINDFEFVGDENWTGEAIENIIKNCIEHTNNNGKLRFFSQKTNVYNSLFIQDNGCGITKEDLPHIFERFYHGKNSSSESVGIGLALAKTVLEKEKGDIIVNSELGKGSIFELRFYKTIV
;
A
#
# COMPACT_ATOMS: atom_id res chain seq x y z
N ASN A 1 44.03 40.04 13.23
CA ASN A 1 43.62 38.61 13.26
C ASN A 1 42.46 38.30 14.23
N ILE A 2 42.49 38.80 15.49
CA ILE A 2 41.45 38.52 16.49
C ILE A 2 40.07 39.08 16.09
N LYS A 3 40.00 40.32 15.59
CA LYS A 3 38.75 40.97 15.13
C LYS A 3 38.08 40.16 14.01
N LYS A 4 38.83 39.77 12.98
CA LYS A 4 38.32 38.97 11.86
C LYS A 4 37.82 37.58 12.28
N ARG A 5 38.40 37.00 13.35
CA ARG A 5 37.94 35.72 13.91
C ARG A 5 36.62 35.90 14.70
N ASN A 6 36.50 36.98 15.47
CA ASN A 6 35.26 37.30 16.20
C ASN A 6 34.10 37.59 15.23
N ASP A 7 34.33 38.32 14.14
CA ASP A 7 33.31 38.61 13.14
C ASP A 7 32.77 37.30 12.50
N LYS A 8 33.66 36.35 12.18
CA LYS A 8 33.27 35.03 11.65
C LYS A 8 32.50 34.18 12.69
N ILE A 9 32.83 34.24 13.97
CA ILE A 9 32.10 33.56 15.03
C ILE A 9 30.68 34.16 15.21
N ASN A 10 30.56 35.47 15.14
CA ASN A 10 29.26 36.13 15.21
C ASN A 10 28.37 35.78 14.02
N GLU A 11 28.95 35.67 12.83
CA GLU A 11 28.25 35.19 11.63
C GLU A 11 27.73 33.77 11.81
N LEU A 12 28.55 32.86 12.34
CA LEU A 12 28.12 31.48 12.63
C LEU A 12 27.01 31.41 13.69
N ASN A 13 27.11 32.20 14.75
CA ASN A 13 26.05 32.31 15.77
C ASN A 13 24.74 32.82 15.17
N ASN A 14 24.82 33.76 14.23
CA ASN A 14 23.64 34.26 13.51
C ASN A 14 22.99 33.17 12.65
N TYR A 15 23.79 32.39 11.91
CA TYR A 15 23.29 31.23 11.17
C TYR A 15 22.62 30.20 12.10
N LEU A 16 23.25 29.86 13.23
CA LEU A 16 22.64 28.95 14.22
C LEU A 16 21.32 29.48 14.75
N SER A 17 21.21 30.76 15.06
CA SER A 17 19.99 31.41 15.54
C SER A 17 18.87 31.32 14.49
N LEU A 18 19.18 31.57 13.22
CA LEU A 18 18.23 31.44 12.10
C LEU A 18 17.77 29.99 11.90
N MET A 19 18.70 29.04 12.01
CA MET A 19 18.35 27.61 11.95
C MET A 19 17.43 27.21 13.11
N CYS A 20 17.69 27.67 14.33
CA CYS A 20 16.84 27.42 15.50
C CYS A 20 15.43 28.02 15.34
N SER A 21 15.27 29.08 14.56
CA SER A 21 13.96 29.66 14.22
C SER A 21 13.26 28.98 13.05
N GLY A 22 13.83 27.91 12.50
CA GLY A 22 13.25 27.13 11.40
C GLY A 22 13.59 27.64 10.00
N ASN A 23 14.48 28.63 9.89
CA ASN A 23 14.95 29.12 8.59
C ASN A 23 16.17 28.32 8.14
N PHE A 24 15.97 27.39 7.18
CA PHE A 24 17.03 26.52 6.63
C PHE A 24 17.53 26.95 5.25
N ASP A 25 17.02 28.06 4.67
CA ASP A 25 17.46 28.56 3.36
C ASP A 25 18.59 29.59 3.51
N LEU A 26 19.74 29.09 3.97
CA LEU A 26 20.93 29.89 4.22
C LEU A 26 22.07 29.42 3.30
N ASP A 27 22.70 30.34 2.59
CA ASP A 27 23.92 30.06 1.86
C ASP A 27 25.13 30.21 2.80
N ILE A 28 25.56 29.06 3.36
CA ILE A 28 26.66 28.99 4.33
C ILE A 28 27.93 28.45 3.68
N MET A 29 27.88 28.03 2.39
CA MET A 29 29.04 27.47 1.71
C MET A 29 30.22 28.44 1.69
N ASP A 30 31.37 27.97 2.16
CA ASP A 30 32.64 28.71 2.13
C ASP A 30 33.71 27.83 1.49
N ASN A 31 34.26 28.30 0.35
CA ASN A 31 35.32 27.61 -0.40
C ASN A 31 36.71 28.03 0.06
N SER A 32 36.84 28.76 1.19
CA SER A 32 38.15 29.15 1.73
C SER A 32 38.79 28.01 2.50
N GLU A 33 40.11 27.98 2.56
CA GLU A 33 40.86 26.99 3.34
C GLU A 33 40.97 27.45 4.81
N GLY A 34 40.86 26.48 5.76
CA GLY A 34 41.07 26.69 7.17
C GLY A 34 40.02 26.04 8.10
N GLU A 35 40.33 26.01 9.40
CA GLU A 35 39.46 25.38 10.42
C GLU A 35 38.03 25.97 10.44
N MET A 36 37.87 27.25 10.19
CA MET A 36 36.58 27.94 10.17
C MET A 36 35.72 27.52 8.97
N SER A 37 36.34 27.23 7.84
CA SER A 37 35.65 26.69 6.66
C SER A 37 35.14 25.28 6.90
N ILE A 38 35.93 24.44 7.58
CA ILE A 38 35.50 23.09 8.01
C ILE A 38 34.26 23.19 8.90
N LEU A 39 34.25 24.14 9.85
CA LEU A 39 33.11 24.35 10.74
C LEU A 39 31.87 24.83 9.98
N LYS A 40 32.00 25.77 9.05
CA LYS A 40 30.90 26.22 8.18
C LYS A 40 30.33 25.06 7.35
N ASN A 41 31.18 24.24 6.75
CA ASN A 41 30.77 23.08 5.96
C ASN A 41 30.04 22.03 6.82
N ASN A 42 30.48 21.80 8.05
CA ASN A 42 29.80 20.90 8.96
C ASN A 42 28.42 21.45 9.38
N LEU A 43 28.31 22.76 9.64
CA LEU A 43 27.04 23.44 9.90
C LEU A 43 26.10 23.32 8.71
N TYR A 44 26.60 23.50 7.49
CA TYR A 44 25.81 23.32 6.26
C TYR A 44 25.24 21.90 6.14
N LYS A 45 26.07 20.88 6.41
CA LYS A 45 25.61 19.48 6.42
C LYS A 45 24.51 19.24 7.44
N ILE A 46 24.68 19.77 8.67
CA ILE A 46 23.66 19.64 9.73
C ILE A 46 22.37 20.37 9.32
N MET A 47 22.49 21.58 8.76
CA MET A 47 21.35 22.34 8.26
C MET A 47 20.58 21.57 7.19
N THR A 48 21.29 21.03 6.19
CA THR A 48 20.68 20.25 5.12
C THR A 48 19.97 19.01 5.66
N LEU A 49 20.60 18.31 6.63
CA LEU A 49 20.00 17.16 7.29
C LEU A 49 18.71 17.54 8.04
N LEU A 50 18.75 18.62 8.84
CA LEU A 50 17.59 19.11 9.59
C LEU A 50 16.46 19.58 8.67
N LYS A 51 16.80 20.26 7.56
CA LYS A 51 15.83 20.65 6.52
C LYS A 51 15.13 19.44 5.95
N THR A 52 15.89 18.45 5.50
CA THR A 52 15.35 17.21 4.94
C THR A 52 14.46 16.47 5.95
N GLN A 53 14.90 16.37 7.21
CA GLN A 53 14.09 15.74 8.28
C GLN A 53 12.80 16.51 8.57
N ASN A 54 12.84 17.84 8.56
CA ASN A 54 11.64 18.66 8.78
C ASN A 54 10.66 18.56 7.61
N GLU A 55 11.15 18.58 6.37
CA GLU A 55 10.34 18.35 5.17
C GLU A 55 9.69 16.95 5.21
N GLN A 56 10.46 15.91 5.56
CA GLN A 56 9.94 14.56 5.72
C GLN A 56 8.86 14.50 6.80
N LEU A 57 9.11 15.08 7.99
CA LEU A 57 8.15 15.12 9.08
C LEU A 57 6.85 15.83 8.70
N ASN A 58 6.92 16.92 7.93
CA ASN A 58 5.75 17.63 7.46
C ASN A 58 4.97 16.79 6.43
N THR A 59 5.66 16.11 5.53
CA THR A 59 5.06 15.16 4.59
C THR A 59 4.35 14.02 5.33
N ASP A 60 5.01 13.43 6.34
CA ASP A 60 4.44 12.35 7.16
C ASP A 60 3.19 12.82 7.93
N LYS A 61 3.21 14.05 8.48
CA LYS A 61 2.04 14.63 9.17
C LYS A 61 0.86 14.85 8.21
N LEU A 62 1.10 15.38 7.02
CA LEU A 62 0.06 15.55 6.00
C LEU A 62 -0.50 14.21 5.56
N TYR A 63 0.38 13.24 5.31
CA TYR A 63 -0.02 11.87 4.98
C TYR A 63 -0.90 11.26 6.07
N LEU A 64 -0.52 11.38 7.34
CA LEU A 64 -1.31 10.89 8.47
C LEU A 64 -2.67 11.58 8.56
N ALA A 65 -2.72 12.91 8.41
CA ALA A 65 -3.97 13.66 8.45
C ALA A 65 -4.93 13.24 7.31
N ASN A 66 -4.42 13.10 6.10
CA ASN A 66 -5.20 12.62 4.96
C ASN A 66 -5.70 11.18 5.17
N SER A 67 -4.82 10.29 5.63
CA SER A 67 -5.19 8.89 5.93
C SER A 67 -6.30 8.81 6.99
N LEU A 68 -6.26 9.63 8.05
CA LEU A 68 -7.31 9.68 9.06
C LEU A 68 -8.64 10.21 8.49
N ALA A 69 -8.59 11.20 7.60
CA ALA A 69 -9.78 11.71 6.92
C ALA A 69 -10.41 10.63 6.04
N ASP A 70 -9.60 9.91 5.25
CA ASP A 70 -10.05 8.82 4.40
C ASP A 70 -10.67 7.68 5.21
N ILE A 71 -10.01 7.23 6.30
CA ILE A 71 -10.53 6.23 7.22
C ILE A 71 -11.91 6.67 7.76
N SER A 72 -12.01 7.92 8.22
CA SER A 72 -13.26 8.46 8.76
C SER A 72 -14.37 8.42 7.72
N HIS A 73 -14.06 8.79 6.48
CA HIS A 73 -15.02 8.76 5.38
C HIS A 73 -15.45 7.33 5.05
N GLN A 74 -14.50 6.39 4.95
CA GLN A 74 -14.76 4.97 4.65
C GLN A 74 -15.53 4.25 5.76
N LEU A 75 -15.44 4.69 7.01
CA LEU A 75 -16.24 4.17 8.12
C LEU A 75 -17.64 4.81 8.20
N LYS A 76 -17.76 6.09 7.84
CA LYS A 76 -19.02 6.83 7.91
C LYS A 76 -20.07 6.27 6.95
N THR A 77 -19.68 5.90 5.74
CA THR A 77 -20.58 5.39 4.69
C THR A 77 -21.33 4.11 5.12
N PRO A 78 -20.65 3.01 5.50
CA PRO A 78 -21.31 1.80 5.96
C PRO A 78 -22.10 2.03 7.24
N LEU A 79 -21.63 2.86 8.17
CA LEU A 79 -22.33 3.20 9.39
C LEU A 79 -23.67 3.91 9.08
N THR A 80 -23.66 4.89 8.17
CA THR A 80 -24.87 5.59 7.75
C THR A 80 -25.86 4.64 7.09
N SER A 81 -25.39 3.72 6.22
CA SER A 81 -26.24 2.71 5.60
C SER A 81 -26.91 1.82 6.65
N MET A 82 -26.15 1.30 7.64
CA MET A 82 -26.70 0.50 8.72
C MET A 82 -27.73 1.25 9.57
N MET A 83 -27.48 2.53 9.85
CA MET A 83 -28.44 3.37 10.59
C MET A 83 -29.76 3.50 9.83
N VAL A 84 -29.72 3.78 8.52
CA VAL A 84 -30.91 3.88 7.67
C VAL A 84 -31.66 2.54 7.63
N MET A 85 -30.95 1.42 7.41
CA MET A 85 -31.59 0.09 7.40
C MET A 85 -32.19 -0.25 8.76
N SER A 86 -31.54 0.10 9.88
CA SER A 86 -32.05 -0.09 11.22
C SER A 86 -33.31 0.73 11.50
N ASP A 87 -33.37 1.96 10.97
CA ASP A 87 -34.60 2.79 11.12
C ASP A 87 -35.77 2.24 10.29
N LEU A 88 -35.48 1.81 9.05
CA LEU A 88 -36.51 1.17 8.21
C LEU A 88 -37.04 -0.13 8.80
N LEU A 89 -36.18 -0.92 9.47
CA LEU A 89 -36.60 -2.15 10.15
C LEU A 89 -37.65 -1.96 11.26
N LYS A 90 -37.73 -0.78 11.89
CA LYS A 90 -38.64 -0.52 13.00
C LYS A 90 -40.10 -0.60 12.58
N ASP A 91 -40.41 -0.12 11.39
CA ASP A 91 -41.79 0.03 10.92
C ASP A 91 -42.13 -0.98 9.79
N GLU A 92 -41.15 -1.75 9.28
CA GLU A 92 -41.38 -2.70 8.20
C GLU A 92 -42.07 -3.96 8.71
N LYS A 93 -43.20 -4.33 8.08
CA LYS A 93 -44.01 -5.49 8.40
C LYS A 93 -43.80 -6.67 7.45
N ASP A 94 -43.26 -6.40 6.26
CA ASP A 94 -42.95 -7.44 5.28
C ASP A 94 -41.69 -8.20 5.70
N GLU A 95 -41.82 -9.51 5.89
CA GLU A 95 -40.71 -10.36 6.34
C GLU A 95 -39.60 -10.46 5.31
N GLY A 96 -39.94 -10.44 4.02
CA GLY A 96 -38.95 -10.44 2.91
C GLY A 96 -38.08 -9.21 2.95
N LYS A 97 -38.68 -8.02 3.08
CA LYS A 97 -37.92 -6.75 3.19
C LYS A 97 -37.13 -6.66 4.50
N ARG A 98 -37.64 -7.17 5.60
CA ARG A 98 -36.90 -7.24 6.85
C ARG A 98 -35.61 -8.05 6.70
N ASN A 99 -35.69 -9.20 6.05
CA ASN A 99 -34.53 -10.05 5.77
C ASN A 99 -33.53 -9.37 4.81
N GLU A 100 -34.03 -8.63 3.81
CA GLU A 100 -33.19 -7.82 2.93
C GLU A 100 -32.43 -6.75 3.72
N PHE A 101 -33.08 -5.98 4.57
CA PHE A 101 -32.44 -4.95 5.39
C PHE A 101 -31.42 -5.54 6.37
N LEU A 102 -31.70 -6.68 6.97
CA LEU A 102 -30.75 -7.40 7.83
C LEU A 102 -29.52 -7.86 7.04
N SER A 103 -29.69 -8.42 5.85
CA SER A 103 -28.60 -8.83 4.98
C SER A 103 -27.70 -7.65 4.56
N ILE A 104 -28.30 -6.47 4.31
CA ILE A 104 -27.53 -5.25 4.04
C ILE A 104 -26.71 -4.86 5.28
N ILE A 105 -27.31 -4.88 6.47
CA ILE A 105 -26.60 -4.56 7.72
C ILE A 105 -25.42 -5.51 7.94
N GLU A 106 -25.62 -6.82 7.78
CA GLU A 106 -24.58 -7.83 7.91
C GLU A 106 -23.43 -7.58 6.92
N THR A 107 -23.74 -7.30 5.66
CA THR A 107 -22.75 -6.95 4.63
C THR A 107 -21.93 -5.73 5.02
N GLN A 108 -22.57 -4.67 5.58
CA GLN A 108 -21.84 -3.47 6.00
C GLN A 108 -20.97 -3.73 7.24
N LEU A 109 -21.43 -4.58 8.17
CA LEU A 109 -20.62 -4.99 9.33
C LEU A 109 -19.38 -5.76 8.91
N ASP A 110 -19.51 -6.71 7.97
CA ASP A 110 -18.37 -7.47 7.45
C ASP A 110 -17.38 -6.56 6.71
N LYS A 111 -17.87 -5.60 5.93
CA LYS A 111 -17.04 -4.57 5.28
C LYS A 111 -16.25 -3.75 6.31
N MET A 112 -16.90 -3.28 7.39
CA MET A 112 -16.23 -2.54 8.46
C MET A 112 -15.19 -3.40 9.19
N LYS A 113 -15.52 -4.64 9.53
CA LYS A 113 -14.59 -5.58 10.17
C LYS A 113 -13.35 -5.81 9.30
N TRP A 114 -13.54 -6.03 8.00
CA TRP A 114 -12.45 -6.19 7.04
C TRP A 114 -11.57 -4.94 6.98
N LEU A 115 -12.18 -3.74 6.89
CA LEU A 115 -11.48 -2.46 6.87
C LEU A 115 -10.60 -2.28 8.11
N ILE A 116 -11.17 -2.44 9.31
CA ILE A 116 -10.45 -2.27 10.57
C ILE A 116 -9.29 -3.28 10.67
N THR A 117 -9.53 -4.54 10.28
CA THR A 117 -8.49 -5.58 10.32
C THR A 117 -7.31 -5.23 9.42
N ASN A 118 -7.57 -4.77 8.19
CA ASN A 118 -6.50 -4.41 7.25
C ASN A 118 -5.77 -3.13 7.66
N LEU A 119 -6.47 -2.14 8.23
CA LEU A 119 -5.84 -0.95 8.80
C LEU A 119 -4.89 -1.29 9.94
N LEU A 120 -5.30 -2.20 10.84
CA LEU A 120 -4.42 -2.67 11.92
C LEU A 120 -3.21 -3.45 11.38
N LYS A 121 -3.38 -4.27 10.33
CA LYS A 121 -2.28 -4.97 9.66
C LYS A 121 -1.26 -3.96 9.09
N ILE A 122 -1.73 -3.00 8.31
CA ILE A 122 -0.87 -1.97 7.71
C ILE A 122 -0.16 -1.15 8.80
N SER A 123 -0.88 -0.71 9.83
CA SER A 123 -0.30 0.05 10.94
C SER A 123 0.83 -0.70 11.65
N LYS A 124 0.67 -2.02 11.86
CA LYS A 124 1.73 -2.86 12.45
C LYS A 124 2.93 -3.00 11.51
N LEU A 125 2.69 -3.14 10.20
CA LEU A 125 3.75 -3.21 9.18
C LEU A 125 4.55 -1.91 9.11
N ASP A 126 3.87 -0.76 9.12
CA ASP A 126 4.51 0.57 9.08
C ASP A 126 5.35 0.84 10.33
N ALA A 127 4.82 0.49 11.50
CA ALA A 127 5.54 0.63 12.76
C ALA A 127 6.74 -0.33 12.90
N GLY A 128 6.95 -1.24 11.95
CA GLY A 128 7.98 -2.28 12.07
C GLY A 128 7.74 -3.23 13.24
N ALA A 129 6.51 -3.27 13.76
CA ALA A 129 6.12 -4.11 14.90
C ALA A 129 5.79 -5.56 14.49
N THR A 130 5.93 -5.88 13.20
CA THR A 130 5.70 -7.21 12.67
C THR A 130 7.03 -7.88 12.38
N GLU A 131 7.27 -9.03 12.99
CA GLU A 131 8.39 -9.88 12.66
C GLU A 131 7.97 -10.82 11.51
N PHE A 132 8.68 -10.72 10.37
CA PHE A 132 8.51 -11.65 9.27
C PHE A 132 9.34 -12.90 9.51
N LYS A 133 8.73 -14.06 9.28
CA LYS A 133 9.45 -15.31 9.24
C LYS A 133 10.21 -15.39 7.92
N HIS A 134 11.51 -15.59 7.99
CA HIS A 134 12.35 -15.81 6.81
C HIS A 134 12.58 -17.30 6.60
N GLU A 135 11.53 -18.03 6.25
CA GLU A 135 11.55 -19.46 6.00
C GLU A 135 11.50 -19.74 4.49
N LYS A 136 12.01 -20.90 4.09
CA LYS A 136 11.91 -21.38 2.71
C LYS A 136 10.60 -22.09 2.49
N PHE A 137 9.88 -21.71 1.44
CA PHE A 137 8.65 -22.38 1.04
C PHE A 137 8.40 -22.25 -0.47
N ASN A 138 7.47 -23.06 -0.95
CA ASN A 138 7.08 -23.11 -2.36
C ASN A 138 5.87 -22.23 -2.62
N ILE A 139 5.82 -21.56 -3.79
CA ILE A 139 4.75 -20.65 -4.14
C ILE A 139 3.44 -21.35 -4.49
N ALA A 140 3.49 -22.55 -5.09
CA ALA A 140 2.30 -23.24 -5.56
C ALA A 140 1.31 -23.60 -4.44
N PRO A 141 1.74 -24.16 -3.27
CA PRO A 141 0.84 -24.41 -2.15
C PRO A 141 0.18 -23.14 -1.59
N ILE A 142 0.92 -22.02 -1.56
CA ILE A 142 0.40 -20.75 -1.06
C ILE A 142 -0.69 -20.23 -2.00
N LEU A 143 -0.42 -20.22 -3.30
CA LEU A 143 -1.41 -19.82 -4.29
C LEU A 143 -2.67 -20.67 -4.22
N GLU A 144 -2.53 -21.98 -4.14
CA GLU A 144 -3.67 -22.92 -4.01
C GLU A 144 -4.51 -22.62 -2.76
N LYS A 145 -3.83 -22.38 -1.63
CA LYS A 145 -4.49 -22.00 -0.37
C LYS A 145 -5.23 -20.66 -0.51
N SER A 146 -4.61 -19.67 -1.14
CA SER A 146 -5.18 -18.35 -1.37
C SER A 146 -6.37 -18.39 -2.33
N LEU A 147 -6.35 -19.27 -3.34
CA LEU A 147 -7.44 -19.42 -4.30
C LEU A 147 -8.70 -20.08 -3.72
N LYS A 148 -8.55 -20.96 -2.72
CA LYS A 148 -9.67 -21.76 -2.19
C LYS A 148 -10.88 -20.94 -1.80
N GLN A 149 -10.69 -19.80 -1.17
CA GLN A 149 -11.79 -18.94 -0.73
C GLN A 149 -12.55 -18.26 -1.87
N PHE A 150 -11.97 -18.21 -3.07
CA PHE A 150 -12.55 -17.53 -4.22
C PHE A 150 -13.22 -18.47 -5.22
N TYR A 151 -13.06 -19.80 -5.10
CA TYR A 151 -13.65 -20.76 -6.05
C TYR A 151 -15.15 -20.59 -6.19
N VAL A 152 -15.90 -20.48 -5.09
CA VAL A 152 -17.36 -20.29 -5.13
C VAL A 152 -17.72 -19.00 -5.87
N THR A 153 -17.00 -17.90 -5.61
CA THR A 153 -17.24 -16.62 -6.29
C THR A 153 -16.95 -16.70 -7.77
N CYS A 154 -15.87 -17.40 -8.15
CA CYS A 154 -15.50 -17.61 -9.55
C CYS A 154 -16.54 -18.49 -10.25
N ASP A 155 -17.01 -19.56 -9.62
CA ASP A 155 -18.06 -20.43 -10.19
C ASP A 155 -19.37 -19.67 -10.41
N VAL A 156 -19.84 -18.91 -9.42
CA VAL A 156 -21.08 -18.09 -9.55
C VAL A 156 -20.97 -17.06 -10.67
N ARG A 157 -19.78 -16.50 -10.90
CA ARG A 157 -19.52 -15.49 -11.94
C ARG A 157 -19.03 -16.11 -13.25
N GLU A 158 -18.94 -17.44 -13.31
CA GLU A 158 -18.43 -18.19 -14.47
C GLU A 158 -17.02 -17.72 -14.92
N ILE A 159 -16.16 -17.37 -13.95
CA ILE A 159 -14.78 -16.95 -14.21
C ILE A 159 -13.89 -18.19 -14.34
N GLU A 160 -13.30 -18.37 -15.52
CA GLU A 160 -12.35 -19.45 -15.80
C GLU A 160 -11.03 -19.22 -15.05
N ILE A 161 -10.60 -20.20 -14.25
CA ILE A 161 -9.30 -20.19 -13.56
C ILE A 161 -8.33 -21.09 -14.34
N VAL A 162 -7.24 -20.51 -14.83
CA VAL A 162 -6.16 -21.21 -15.53
C VAL A 162 -4.88 -21.12 -14.70
N ASN A 163 -4.45 -22.26 -14.17
CA ASN A 163 -3.22 -22.37 -13.36
C ASN A 163 -2.12 -23.07 -14.16
N GLU A 164 -1.10 -22.31 -14.58
CA GLU A 164 0.06 -22.76 -15.34
C GLU A 164 1.37 -22.47 -14.60
N ILE A 165 1.35 -22.59 -13.26
CA ILE A 165 2.52 -22.29 -12.43
C ILE A 165 3.54 -23.41 -12.52
N ASN A 166 4.79 -23.04 -12.83
CA ASN A 166 5.96 -23.86 -12.54
C ASN A 166 6.46 -23.49 -11.14
N ASP A 167 6.20 -24.35 -10.16
CA ASP A 167 6.51 -24.10 -8.76
C ASP A 167 7.97 -23.67 -8.53
N PHE A 168 8.17 -22.76 -7.58
CA PHE A 168 9.49 -22.28 -7.19
C PHE A 168 9.56 -22.04 -5.69
N GLU A 169 10.77 -22.20 -5.17
CA GLU A 169 11.10 -21.92 -3.77
C GLU A 169 11.53 -20.46 -3.62
N PHE A 170 11.13 -19.83 -2.52
CA PHE A 170 11.65 -18.53 -2.09
C PHE A 170 11.71 -18.43 -0.56
N VAL A 171 12.36 -17.37 -0.06
CA VAL A 171 12.50 -17.10 1.37
C VAL A 171 11.62 -15.91 1.74
N GLY A 172 10.70 -16.10 2.69
CA GLY A 172 9.78 -15.06 3.13
C GLY A 172 8.89 -15.54 4.29
N ASP A 173 7.69 -15.00 4.40
CA ASP A 173 6.66 -15.40 5.35
C ASP A 173 5.42 -15.93 4.60
N GLU A 174 5.12 -17.22 4.77
CA GLU A 174 4.00 -17.88 4.07
C GLU A 174 2.66 -17.14 4.29
N ASN A 175 2.40 -16.66 5.50
CA ASN A 175 1.13 -16.03 5.81
C ASN A 175 1.01 -14.64 5.18
N TRP A 176 2.07 -13.84 5.27
CA TRP A 176 2.08 -12.50 4.68
C TRP A 176 2.10 -12.54 3.16
N THR A 177 2.90 -13.43 2.57
CA THR A 177 2.88 -13.64 1.11
C THR A 177 1.51 -14.13 0.64
N GLY A 178 0.87 -15.06 1.37
CA GLY A 178 -0.50 -15.51 1.09
C GLY A 178 -1.49 -14.34 1.13
N GLU A 179 -1.43 -13.49 2.15
CA GLU A 179 -2.27 -12.29 2.28
C GLU A 179 -2.08 -11.33 1.09
N ALA A 180 -0.83 -11.12 0.65
CA ALA A 180 -0.55 -10.27 -0.52
C ALA A 180 -1.18 -10.86 -1.80
N ILE A 181 -1.03 -12.16 -2.02
CA ILE A 181 -1.62 -12.87 -3.15
C ILE A 181 -3.15 -12.80 -3.11
N GLU A 182 -3.77 -13.03 -1.95
CA GLU A 182 -5.22 -12.95 -1.76
C GLU A 182 -5.78 -11.57 -2.12
N ASN A 183 -5.11 -10.50 -1.71
CA ASN A 183 -5.54 -9.14 -2.05
C ASN A 183 -5.45 -8.85 -3.55
N ILE A 184 -4.45 -9.37 -4.23
CA ILE A 184 -4.32 -9.21 -5.69
C ILE A 184 -5.37 -10.05 -6.41
N ILE A 185 -5.59 -11.32 -6.01
CA ILE A 185 -6.63 -12.18 -6.58
C ILE A 185 -8.00 -11.54 -6.42
N LYS A 186 -8.31 -11.05 -5.22
CA LYS A 186 -9.57 -10.34 -4.94
C LYS A 186 -9.76 -9.16 -5.88
N ASN A 187 -8.74 -8.34 -6.05
CA ASN A 187 -8.78 -7.21 -6.97
C ASN A 187 -9.02 -7.65 -8.41
N CYS A 188 -8.31 -8.67 -8.90
CA CYS A 188 -8.53 -9.22 -10.24
C CYS A 188 -9.97 -9.73 -10.42
N ILE A 189 -10.51 -10.46 -9.43
CA ILE A 189 -11.90 -10.96 -9.47
C ILE A 189 -12.90 -9.80 -9.51
N GLU A 190 -12.74 -8.78 -8.65
CA GLU A 190 -13.65 -7.63 -8.59
C GLU A 190 -13.74 -6.89 -9.93
N HIS A 191 -12.63 -6.79 -10.65
CA HIS A 191 -12.53 -6.08 -11.92
C HIS A 191 -12.70 -6.95 -13.17
N THR A 192 -12.82 -8.27 -13.01
CA THR A 192 -13.12 -9.20 -14.12
C THR A 192 -14.63 -9.26 -14.37
N ASN A 193 -15.04 -9.25 -15.62
CA ASN A 193 -16.44 -9.43 -16.00
C ASN A 193 -16.90 -10.87 -15.75
N ASN A 194 -18.23 -11.10 -15.70
CA ASN A 194 -18.77 -12.45 -15.72
C ASN A 194 -18.32 -13.16 -17.01
N ASN A 195 -18.13 -14.47 -16.96
CA ASN A 195 -17.50 -15.28 -18.02
C ASN A 195 -16.06 -14.82 -18.36
N GLY A 196 -15.40 -14.15 -17.42
CA GLY A 196 -14.02 -13.72 -17.58
C GLY A 196 -13.01 -14.83 -17.31
N LYS A 197 -11.73 -14.43 -17.25
CA LYS A 197 -10.63 -15.37 -17.09
C LYS A 197 -9.56 -14.83 -16.16
N LEU A 198 -9.12 -15.67 -15.22
CA LEU A 198 -7.94 -15.46 -14.39
C LEU A 198 -6.87 -16.47 -14.76
N ARG A 199 -5.67 -16.02 -15.04
CA ARG A 199 -4.54 -16.86 -15.38
C ARG A 199 -3.40 -16.65 -14.40
N PHE A 200 -2.85 -17.76 -13.92
CA PHE A 200 -1.70 -17.79 -13.02
C PHE A 200 -0.55 -18.49 -13.72
N PHE A 201 0.60 -17.85 -13.79
CA PHE A 201 1.81 -18.46 -14.37
C PHE A 201 3.05 -17.92 -13.65
N SER A 202 4.18 -18.55 -13.86
CA SER A 202 5.42 -18.17 -13.20
C SER A 202 6.59 -18.12 -14.17
N GLN A 203 7.58 -17.31 -13.82
CA GLN A 203 8.84 -17.21 -14.54
C GLN A 203 10.01 -17.28 -13.56
N LYS A 204 11.06 -18.02 -13.93
CA LYS A 204 12.29 -18.12 -13.15
C LYS A 204 13.41 -17.43 -13.90
N THR A 205 14.12 -16.53 -13.23
CA THR A 205 15.34 -15.90 -13.75
C THR A 205 16.52 -16.23 -12.82
N ASN A 206 17.70 -15.77 -13.19
CA ASN A 206 18.88 -15.94 -12.32
C ASN A 206 18.85 -15.02 -11.10
N VAL A 207 18.11 -13.91 -11.15
CA VAL A 207 18.07 -12.86 -10.12
C VAL A 207 16.84 -12.96 -9.23
N TYR A 208 15.68 -13.27 -9.81
CA TYR A 208 14.40 -13.38 -9.12
C TYR A 208 13.51 -14.45 -9.75
N ASN A 209 12.52 -14.90 -9.00
CA ASN A 209 11.38 -15.66 -9.48
C ASN A 209 10.16 -14.77 -9.48
N SER A 210 9.27 -14.91 -10.47
CA SER A 210 8.02 -14.14 -10.56
C SER A 210 6.80 -15.03 -10.57
N LEU A 211 5.79 -14.61 -9.82
CA LEU A 211 4.41 -15.06 -9.94
C LEU A 211 3.62 -14.01 -10.71
N PHE A 212 2.92 -14.41 -11.75
CA PHE A 212 2.03 -13.55 -12.53
C PHE A 212 0.58 -13.92 -12.26
N ILE A 213 -0.22 -12.89 -11.98
CA ILE A 213 -1.68 -12.99 -11.83
C ILE A 213 -2.27 -12.06 -12.88
N GLN A 214 -2.98 -12.64 -13.83
CA GLN A 214 -3.55 -11.94 -14.98
C GLN A 214 -5.07 -12.08 -14.99
N ASP A 215 -5.76 -10.97 -15.19
CA ASP A 215 -7.17 -10.90 -15.49
C ASP A 215 -7.42 -10.41 -16.93
N ASN A 216 -8.61 -10.64 -17.46
CA ASN A 216 -9.11 -10.07 -18.71
C ASN A 216 -10.25 -9.09 -18.47
N GLY A 217 -10.24 -8.38 -17.36
CA GLY A 217 -11.27 -7.46 -16.94
C GLY A 217 -11.23 -6.08 -17.62
N CYS A 218 -11.74 -5.08 -16.91
CA CYS A 218 -11.86 -3.72 -17.44
C CYS A 218 -10.51 -3.02 -17.65
N GLY A 219 -9.43 -3.50 -17.04
CA GLY A 219 -8.11 -2.86 -17.08
C GLY A 219 -8.06 -1.54 -16.31
N ILE A 220 -6.87 -0.94 -16.30
CA ILE A 220 -6.55 0.28 -15.54
C ILE A 220 -6.14 1.38 -16.52
N THR A 221 -6.59 2.61 -16.28
CA THR A 221 -6.18 3.74 -17.10
C THR A 221 -4.72 4.11 -16.83
N LYS A 222 -4.06 4.77 -17.80
CA LYS A 222 -2.67 5.24 -17.62
C LYS A 222 -2.56 6.29 -16.52
N GLU A 223 -3.65 7.02 -16.25
CA GLU A 223 -3.72 8.03 -15.20
C GLU A 223 -3.79 7.39 -13.81
N ASP A 224 -4.56 6.30 -13.66
CA ASP A 224 -4.75 5.60 -12.39
C ASP A 224 -3.56 4.70 -12.04
N LEU A 225 -2.87 4.14 -13.05
CA LEU A 225 -1.81 3.13 -12.87
C LEU A 225 -0.72 3.50 -11.86
N PRO A 226 -0.21 4.75 -11.79
CA PRO A 226 0.77 5.14 -10.78
C PRO A 226 0.23 5.13 -9.34
N HIS A 227 -1.08 5.25 -9.17
CA HIS A 227 -1.75 5.49 -7.90
C HIS A 227 -2.42 4.25 -7.29
N ILE A 228 -2.54 3.13 -8.04
CA ILE A 228 -3.29 1.95 -7.59
C ILE A 228 -2.77 1.32 -6.30
N PHE A 229 -1.54 1.59 -5.90
CA PHE A 229 -0.93 1.13 -4.66
C PHE A 229 -1.02 2.16 -3.53
N GLU A 230 -1.57 3.34 -3.79
CA GLU A 230 -1.84 4.32 -2.75
C GLU A 230 -3.04 3.86 -1.91
N ARG A 231 -2.98 4.13 -0.61
CA ARG A 231 -4.05 3.74 0.31
C ARG A 231 -5.29 4.57 0.03
N PHE A 232 -6.45 3.92 0.07
CA PHE A 232 -7.76 4.53 -0.19
C PHE A 232 -7.92 5.08 -1.61
N TYR A 233 -7.00 4.76 -2.51
CA TYR A 233 -7.13 5.17 -3.90
C TYR A 233 -8.22 4.38 -4.62
N HIS A 234 -9.07 5.09 -5.32
CA HIS A 234 -10.12 4.54 -6.16
C HIS A 234 -9.99 5.10 -7.56
N GLY A 235 -9.74 4.26 -8.54
CA GLY A 235 -9.79 4.67 -9.94
C GLY A 235 -11.19 5.09 -10.37
N LYS A 236 -11.31 5.83 -11.44
CA LYS A 236 -12.60 6.37 -11.96
C LYS A 236 -13.65 5.27 -12.25
N ASN A 237 -13.22 4.04 -12.47
CA ASN A 237 -14.06 2.88 -12.78
C ASN A 237 -14.12 1.85 -11.65
N SER A 238 -13.69 2.20 -10.44
CA SER A 238 -13.74 1.28 -9.31
C SER A 238 -15.18 1.11 -8.81
N SER A 239 -15.54 -0.12 -8.42
CA SER A 239 -16.82 -0.36 -7.74
C SER A 239 -16.85 0.40 -6.41
N SER A 240 -18.00 0.91 -6.01
CA SER A 240 -18.22 1.58 -4.71
C SER A 240 -17.98 0.65 -3.51
N GLU A 241 -17.71 -0.61 -3.76
CA GLU A 241 -17.52 -1.65 -2.72
C GLU A 241 -16.06 -1.82 -2.31
N SER A 242 -15.10 -1.51 -3.17
CA SER A 242 -13.68 -1.62 -2.82
C SER A 242 -13.27 -0.47 -1.89
N VAL A 243 -12.35 -0.72 -0.97
CA VAL A 243 -11.90 0.28 0.04
C VAL A 243 -10.55 0.88 -0.33
N GLY A 244 -9.89 0.37 -1.38
CA GLY A 244 -8.60 0.88 -1.84
C GLY A 244 -7.41 0.57 -0.91
N ILE A 245 -7.49 -0.51 -0.10
CA ILE A 245 -6.44 -0.88 0.86
C ILE A 245 -5.68 -2.15 0.43
N GLY A 246 -6.33 -3.05 -0.31
CA GLY A 246 -5.79 -4.37 -0.60
C GLY A 246 -4.48 -4.36 -1.37
N LEU A 247 -4.41 -3.59 -2.46
CA LEU A 247 -3.18 -3.49 -3.27
C LEU A 247 -2.05 -2.78 -2.50
N ALA A 248 -2.37 -1.77 -1.70
CA ALA A 248 -1.40 -1.09 -0.83
C ALA A 248 -0.80 -2.06 0.20
N LEU A 249 -1.62 -2.93 0.81
CA LEU A 249 -1.16 -3.97 1.72
C LEU A 249 -0.26 -4.97 0.99
N ALA A 250 -0.68 -5.46 -0.19
CA ALA A 250 0.11 -6.39 -0.98
C ALA A 250 1.50 -5.83 -1.32
N LYS A 251 1.58 -4.57 -1.74
CA LYS A 251 2.83 -3.88 -2.02
C LYS A 251 3.71 -3.76 -0.78
N THR A 252 3.14 -3.31 0.35
CA THR A 252 3.87 -3.17 1.62
C THR A 252 4.46 -4.50 2.08
N VAL A 253 3.71 -5.59 1.96
CA VAL A 253 4.18 -6.94 2.32
C VAL A 253 5.36 -7.34 1.45
N LEU A 254 5.24 -7.25 0.12
CA LEU A 254 6.31 -7.64 -0.80
C LEU A 254 7.58 -6.81 -0.59
N GLU A 255 7.47 -5.49 -0.40
CA GLU A 255 8.61 -4.62 -0.08
C GLU A 255 9.31 -5.03 1.22
N LYS A 256 8.55 -5.40 2.27
CA LYS A 256 9.12 -5.91 3.54
C LYS A 256 9.84 -7.24 3.36
N GLU A 257 9.37 -8.08 2.45
CA GLU A 257 10.02 -9.33 2.07
C GLU A 257 11.15 -9.14 1.04
N LYS A 258 11.54 -7.89 0.76
CA LYS A 258 12.54 -7.54 -0.27
C LYS A 258 12.15 -8.02 -1.67
N GLY A 259 10.86 -8.10 -1.92
CA GLY A 259 10.27 -8.34 -3.24
C GLY A 259 9.82 -7.04 -3.89
N ASP A 260 9.15 -7.16 -5.03
CA ASP A 260 8.55 -6.04 -5.74
C ASP A 260 7.25 -6.47 -6.43
N ILE A 261 6.39 -5.51 -6.75
CA ILE A 261 5.16 -5.73 -7.51
C ILE A 261 5.10 -4.76 -8.68
N ILE A 262 4.93 -5.32 -9.88
CA ILE A 262 4.83 -4.55 -11.13
C ILE A 262 3.48 -4.84 -11.75
N VAL A 263 2.84 -3.81 -12.29
CA VAL A 263 1.55 -3.94 -12.98
C VAL A 263 1.65 -3.42 -14.39
N ASN A 264 1.17 -4.24 -15.32
CA ASN A 264 0.94 -3.86 -16.69
C ASN A 264 -0.56 -4.00 -16.98
N SER A 265 -1.18 -2.93 -17.44
CA SER A 265 -2.63 -2.92 -17.73
C SER A 265 -2.95 -2.04 -18.91
N GLU A 266 -3.98 -2.45 -19.64
CA GLU A 266 -4.56 -1.68 -20.74
C GLU A 266 -6.09 -1.67 -20.59
N LEU A 267 -6.68 -0.50 -20.68
CA LEU A 267 -8.12 -0.34 -20.53
C LEU A 267 -8.88 -1.21 -21.54
N GLY A 268 -9.81 -2.02 -21.05
CA GLY A 268 -10.60 -2.97 -21.84
C GLY A 268 -9.89 -4.29 -22.17
N LYS A 269 -8.63 -4.50 -21.73
CA LYS A 269 -7.90 -5.76 -21.99
C LYS A 269 -7.53 -6.52 -20.70
N GLY A 270 -7.70 -5.89 -19.53
CA GLY A 270 -7.35 -6.45 -18.24
C GLY A 270 -6.00 -6.02 -17.72
N SER A 271 -5.54 -6.69 -16.67
CA SER A 271 -4.31 -6.35 -15.97
C SER A 271 -3.45 -7.58 -15.71
N ILE A 272 -2.14 -7.37 -15.61
CA ILE A 272 -1.16 -8.39 -15.24
C ILE A 272 -0.36 -7.84 -14.06
N PHE A 273 -0.45 -8.53 -12.92
CA PHE A 273 0.34 -8.26 -11.73
C PHE A 273 1.50 -9.24 -11.68
N GLU A 274 2.73 -8.74 -11.66
CA GLU A 274 3.98 -9.50 -11.51
C GLU A 274 4.51 -9.30 -10.09
N LEU A 275 4.53 -10.37 -9.29
CA LEU A 275 5.13 -10.40 -7.96
C LEU A 275 6.54 -10.96 -8.10
N ARG A 276 7.56 -10.18 -7.77
CA ARG A 276 8.97 -10.56 -7.86
C ARG A 276 9.54 -10.93 -6.51
N PHE A 277 10.15 -12.08 -6.43
CA PHE A 277 10.82 -12.63 -5.26
C PHE A 277 12.32 -12.75 -5.57
N TYR A 278 13.12 -11.84 -5.03
CA TYR A 278 14.55 -11.80 -5.32
C TYR A 278 15.27 -12.96 -4.63
N LYS A 279 16.21 -13.58 -5.36
CA LYS A 279 17.04 -14.63 -4.83
C LYS A 279 18.10 -14.01 -3.92
N THR A 280 18.24 -14.53 -2.71
CA THR A 280 19.36 -14.14 -1.85
C THR A 280 20.64 -14.64 -2.51
N ILE A 281 21.50 -13.73 -2.93
CA ILE A 281 22.86 -14.06 -3.38
C ILE A 281 23.63 -14.43 -2.10
N VAL A 282 23.95 -15.70 -1.94
CA VAL A 282 24.78 -16.20 -0.85
C VAL A 282 26.25 -15.96 -1.19
#